data_6c08b146f2356ffab51b15e5147a155b
#
_entry.id   6c08b146f2356ffab51b15e5147a155b
#
_cell.length_a   1.000
_cell.length_b   1.000
_cell.length_c   1.000
_cell.angle_alpha   90.00
_cell.angle_beta   90.00
_cell.angle_gamma   90.00
#
_symmetry.space_group_name_H-M   'P 1'
#
loop_
_entity.id
_entity.type
_entity.pdbx_description
1 polymer ?
#
loop_
_entity_poly.entity_id
_entity_poly.type
_entity_poly.pdbx_seq_one_letter_code
_entity_poly.pdbx_strand_id
1 'polypeptide(L)'
;MSKLLLINGSPKSNGCTATALEEMIKTFHEEGVETELIQVGNKDIRGCVSCGYCNENGKCVVDDLVNEVAARFDEFDGIVLGSPVYYGSPNGTVLSFLDRLFYSTPFSKHMKVGASVVSCRRGGNTASFDVLNKYFTISNMPVASATYWNMVHGFSAEDVAKDLEGLQTMRNLARTMSFMIKAIADGKEKYGSPEIEQKYFTSFPDGK
;
A
#
# COMPACT_ATOMS: atom_id res chain seq x y z
N MET A 1 -16.80 -7.35 -8.99
CA MET A 1 -16.86 -6.86 -7.61
C MET A 1 -15.50 -6.27 -7.28
N SER A 2 -15.43 -5.09 -6.66
CA SER A 2 -14.14 -4.44 -6.38
C SER A 2 -13.38 -5.18 -5.27
N LYS A 3 -12.06 -5.30 -5.42
CA LYS A 3 -11.20 -6.07 -4.51
C LYS A 3 -9.96 -5.25 -4.13
N LEU A 4 -9.63 -5.23 -2.84
CA LEU A 4 -8.47 -4.52 -2.29
C LEU A 4 -7.49 -5.47 -1.60
N LEU A 5 -6.21 -5.20 -1.82
CA LEU A 5 -5.12 -5.84 -1.09
C LEU A 5 -4.73 -4.98 0.11
N LEU A 6 -4.67 -5.57 1.30
CA LEU A 6 -4.14 -4.91 2.49
C LEU A 6 -2.86 -5.61 2.93
N ILE A 7 -1.83 -4.84 3.22
CA ILE A 7 -0.54 -5.33 3.70
C ILE A 7 -0.35 -4.95 5.15
N ASN A 8 -0.22 -5.94 6.03
CA ASN A 8 0.21 -5.71 7.40
C ASN A 8 1.73 -5.82 7.50
N GLY A 9 2.41 -4.68 7.51
CA GLY A 9 3.86 -4.56 7.70
C GLY A 9 4.32 -4.67 9.15
N SER A 10 3.39 -4.81 10.12
CA SER A 10 3.77 -5.07 11.52
C SER A 10 4.21 -6.52 11.70
N PRO A 11 5.23 -6.81 12.53
CA PRO A 11 5.56 -8.19 12.92
C PRO A 11 4.46 -8.83 13.79
N LYS A 12 3.55 -8.04 14.36
CA LYS A 12 2.41 -8.50 15.14
C LYS A 12 1.15 -8.58 14.29
N SER A 13 0.56 -9.77 14.19
CA SER A 13 -0.68 -9.99 13.45
C SER A 13 -1.93 -9.38 14.11
N ASN A 14 -1.85 -9.05 15.40
CA ASN A 14 -2.94 -8.51 16.22
C ASN A 14 -2.51 -7.26 17.03
N GLY A 15 -1.57 -6.47 16.47
CA GLY A 15 -1.07 -5.24 17.10
C GLY A 15 -1.76 -3.98 16.57
N CYS A 16 -1.18 -2.81 16.89
CA CYS A 16 -1.74 -1.49 16.52
C CYS A 16 -2.06 -1.35 15.01
N THR A 17 -1.14 -1.79 14.13
CA THR A 17 -1.35 -1.72 12.70
C THR A 17 -2.51 -2.63 12.26
N ALA A 18 -2.57 -3.85 12.81
CA ALA A 18 -3.65 -4.79 12.50
C ALA A 18 -5.01 -4.21 12.91
N THR A 19 -5.13 -3.63 14.12
CA THR A 19 -6.37 -2.99 14.59
C THR A 19 -6.84 -1.87 13.64
N ALA A 20 -5.92 -1.05 13.14
CA ALA A 20 -6.25 -0.02 12.15
C ALA A 20 -6.76 -0.62 10.84
N LEU A 21 -6.07 -1.65 10.32
CA LEU A 21 -6.47 -2.33 9.09
C LEU A 21 -7.79 -3.10 9.23
N GLU A 22 -8.04 -3.72 10.38
CA GLU A 22 -9.29 -4.41 10.69
C GLU A 22 -10.49 -3.45 10.70
N GLU A 23 -10.32 -2.23 11.23
CA GLU A 23 -11.36 -1.20 11.18
C GLU A 23 -11.67 -0.79 9.73
N MET A 24 -10.63 -0.67 8.88
CA MET A 24 -10.84 -0.42 7.45
C MET A 24 -11.54 -1.61 6.77
N ILE A 25 -11.14 -2.85 7.06
CA ILE A 25 -11.75 -4.05 6.47
C ILE A 25 -13.24 -4.11 6.75
N LYS A 26 -13.66 -3.85 8.00
CA LYS A 26 -15.09 -3.78 8.36
C LYS A 26 -15.81 -2.76 7.49
N THR A 27 -15.25 -1.57 7.37
CA THR A 27 -15.85 -0.49 6.57
C THR A 27 -15.86 -0.82 5.08
N PHE A 28 -14.80 -1.44 4.53
CA PHE A 28 -14.78 -1.90 3.14
C PHE A 28 -15.90 -2.91 2.85
N HIS A 29 -16.13 -3.86 3.76
CA HIS A 29 -17.22 -4.82 3.61
C HIS A 29 -18.60 -4.15 3.67
N GLU A 30 -18.80 -3.16 4.56
CA GLU A 30 -20.02 -2.33 4.59
C GLU A 30 -20.24 -1.60 3.27
N GLU A 31 -19.16 -1.16 2.61
CA GLU A 31 -19.18 -0.51 1.30
C GLU A 31 -19.25 -1.48 0.11
N GLY A 32 -19.32 -2.79 0.35
CA GLY A 32 -19.44 -3.81 -0.69
C GLY A 32 -18.12 -4.05 -1.46
N VAL A 33 -16.97 -3.84 -0.82
CA VAL A 33 -15.64 -4.06 -1.37
C VAL A 33 -15.01 -5.29 -0.72
N GLU A 34 -14.55 -6.25 -1.52
CA GLU A 34 -13.81 -7.40 -1.04
C GLU A 34 -12.39 -7.02 -0.62
N THR A 35 -11.87 -7.71 0.38
CA THR A 35 -10.53 -7.44 0.91
C THR A 35 -9.74 -8.71 1.10
N GLU A 36 -8.43 -8.61 0.87
CA GLU A 36 -7.46 -9.65 1.22
C GLU A 36 -6.35 -9.03 2.06
N LEU A 37 -6.13 -9.56 3.27
CA LEU A 37 -5.08 -9.11 4.19
C LEU A 37 -3.90 -10.06 4.14
N ILE A 38 -2.71 -9.52 3.83
CA ILE A 38 -1.45 -10.28 3.83
C ILE A 38 -0.55 -9.79 4.97
N GLN A 39 -0.11 -10.73 5.78
CA GLN A 39 0.84 -10.50 6.86
C GLN A 39 2.27 -10.56 6.31
N VAL A 40 2.96 -9.43 6.27
CA VAL A 40 4.33 -9.30 5.74
C VAL A 40 5.37 -9.07 6.83
N GLY A 41 5.04 -8.29 7.85
CA GLY A 41 6.02 -7.77 8.81
C GLY A 41 6.75 -8.81 9.66
N ASN A 42 6.26 -10.06 9.73
CA ASN A 42 6.88 -11.18 10.43
C ASN A 42 7.56 -12.19 9.49
N LYS A 43 7.69 -11.87 8.21
CA LYS A 43 8.33 -12.74 7.22
C LYS A 43 9.80 -12.38 7.05
N ASP A 44 10.59 -13.35 6.65
CA ASP A 44 11.97 -13.14 6.25
C ASP A 44 12.00 -12.67 4.79
N ILE A 45 11.95 -11.36 4.60
CA ILE A 45 11.94 -10.73 3.28
C ILE A 45 13.27 -10.02 3.03
N ARG A 46 14.03 -10.55 2.10
CA ARG A 46 15.27 -9.95 1.65
C ARG A 46 15.00 -8.70 0.81
N GLY A 47 15.81 -7.64 1.00
CA GLY A 47 15.79 -6.44 0.19
C GLY A 47 16.20 -6.69 -1.28
N CYS A 48 15.85 -5.77 -2.16
CA CYS A 48 16.25 -5.80 -3.57
C CYS A 48 17.78 -5.69 -3.70
N VAL A 49 18.39 -6.57 -4.52
CA VAL A 49 19.83 -6.57 -4.79
C VAL A 49 20.18 -5.99 -6.16
N SER A 50 19.22 -5.37 -6.83
CA SER A 50 19.42 -4.70 -8.14
C SER A 50 20.02 -5.59 -9.23
N CYS A 51 19.67 -6.87 -9.25
CA CYS A 51 20.25 -7.84 -10.21
C CYS A 51 19.68 -7.73 -11.63
N GLY A 52 18.61 -6.98 -11.86
CA GLY A 52 17.97 -6.82 -13.17
C GLY A 52 17.14 -8.01 -13.66
N TYR A 53 17.16 -9.15 -12.98
CA TYR A 53 16.48 -10.38 -13.40
C TYR A 53 14.98 -10.17 -13.73
N CYS A 54 14.28 -9.35 -12.96
CA CYS A 54 12.85 -9.10 -13.17
C CYS A 54 12.53 -8.32 -14.45
N ASN A 55 13.48 -7.55 -15.01
CA ASN A 55 13.28 -6.82 -16.26
C ASN A 55 13.06 -7.78 -17.44
N GLU A 56 13.71 -8.95 -17.42
CA GLU A 56 13.63 -9.95 -18.48
C GLU A 56 12.57 -11.03 -18.18
N ASN A 57 12.35 -11.33 -16.88
CA ASN A 57 11.55 -12.49 -16.47
C ASN A 57 10.20 -12.11 -15.83
N GLY A 58 9.90 -10.81 -15.62
CA GLY A 58 8.64 -10.34 -15.04
C GLY A 58 8.37 -10.80 -13.60
N LYS A 59 9.40 -11.33 -12.89
CA LYS A 59 9.32 -11.75 -11.49
C LYS A 59 10.66 -11.59 -10.79
N CYS A 60 10.64 -11.49 -9.46
CA CYS A 60 11.88 -11.41 -8.68
C CYS A 60 12.65 -12.74 -8.74
N VAL A 61 14.01 -12.66 -8.77
CA VAL A 61 14.87 -13.85 -8.70
C VAL A 61 14.74 -14.59 -7.37
N VAL A 62 14.42 -13.88 -6.30
CA VAL A 62 14.17 -14.48 -4.98
C VAL A 62 12.72 -14.96 -4.93
N ASP A 63 12.54 -16.26 -4.86
CA ASP A 63 11.24 -16.92 -4.86
C ASP A 63 10.68 -17.02 -3.44
N ASP A 64 9.84 -16.06 -3.10
CA ASP A 64 9.21 -15.92 -1.78
C ASP A 64 7.83 -15.25 -1.90
N LEU A 65 7.25 -14.84 -0.79
CA LEU A 65 5.95 -14.16 -0.70
C LEU A 65 5.81 -12.98 -1.70
N VAL A 66 6.92 -12.31 -2.07
CA VAL A 66 6.86 -11.22 -3.06
C VAL A 66 6.35 -11.72 -4.41
N ASN A 67 6.88 -12.84 -4.90
CA ASN A 67 6.45 -13.43 -6.17
C ASN A 67 5.01 -13.97 -6.11
N GLU A 68 4.61 -14.54 -4.98
CA GLU A 68 3.24 -15.02 -4.76
C GLU A 68 2.22 -13.86 -4.88
N VAL A 69 2.53 -12.73 -4.25
CA VAL A 69 1.67 -11.54 -4.30
C VAL A 69 1.75 -10.85 -5.67
N ALA A 70 2.95 -10.74 -6.23
CA ALA A 70 3.16 -10.12 -7.54
C ALA A 70 2.34 -10.78 -8.64
N ALA A 71 2.26 -12.12 -8.63
CA ALA A 71 1.50 -12.89 -9.63
C ALA A 71 -0.01 -12.58 -9.63
N ARG A 72 -0.55 -12.11 -8.49
CA ARG A 72 -1.99 -11.83 -8.31
C ARG A 72 -2.30 -10.35 -8.12
N PHE A 73 -1.28 -9.49 -8.10
CA PHE A 73 -1.48 -8.07 -7.78
C PHE A 73 -2.41 -7.38 -8.79
N ASP A 74 -2.47 -7.87 -10.03
CA ASP A 74 -3.36 -7.28 -11.04
C ASP A 74 -4.86 -7.55 -10.77
N GLU A 75 -5.19 -8.55 -9.96
CA GLU A 75 -6.57 -8.85 -9.55
C GLU A 75 -7.19 -7.77 -8.65
N PHE A 76 -6.36 -6.89 -8.06
CA PHE A 76 -6.80 -5.88 -7.10
C PHE A 76 -6.97 -4.50 -7.74
N ASP A 77 -8.03 -3.79 -7.37
CA ASP A 77 -8.30 -2.41 -7.78
C ASP A 77 -7.46 -1.39 -7.01
N GLY A 78 -6.82 -1.81 -5.93
CA GLY A 78 -5.96 -0.96 -5.11
C GLY A 78 -5.28 -1.72 -3.98
N ILE A 79 -4.48 -0.97 -3.22
CA ILE A 79 -3.67 -1.52 -2.12
C ILE A 79 -3.62 -0.56 -0.93
N VAL A 80 -3.73 -1.12 0.28
CA VAL A 80 -3.48 -0.41 1.54
C VAL A 80 -2.18 -0.92 2.16
N LEU A 81 -1.25 -0.01 2.45
CA LEU A 81 0.03 -0.31 3.08
C LEU A 81 -0.01 0.08 4.56
N GLY A 82 -0.10 -0.90 5.45
CA GLY A 82 -0.07 -0.70 6.89
C GLY A 82 1.34 -0.94 7.46
N SER A 83 1.86 -0.01 8.28
CA SER A 83 3.16 -0.17 8.92
C SER A 83 3.22 0.45 10.31
N PRO A 84 3.90 -0.18 11.27
CA PRO A 84 4.34 0.51 12.48
C PRO A 84 5.50 1.46 12.15
N VAL A 85 5.70 2.45 13.02
CA VAL A 85 6.88 3.33 12.97
C VAL A 85 8.02 2.71 13.76
N TYR A 86 9.15 2.50 13.09
CA TYR A 86 10.42 2.11 13.70
C TYR A 86 11.50 3.15 13.34
N TYR A 87 12.08 3.81 14.35
CA TYR A 87 13.09 4.87 14.15
C TYR A 87 12.67 5.96 13.15
N GLY A 88 11.39 6.36 13.19
CA GLY A 88 10.86 7.41 12.31
C GLY A 88 10.62 6.97 10.85
N SER A 89 10.63 5.67 10.58
CA SER A 89 10.45 5.06 9.26
C SER A 89 9.45 3.91 9.32
N PRO A 90 8.86 3.46 8.21
CA PRO A 90 8.14 2.19 8.17
C PRO A 90 9.06 1.01 8.54
N ASN A 91 8.46 -0.11 8.95
CA ASN A 91 9.20 -1.35 9.19
C ASN A 91 10.03 -1.75 7.96
N GLY A 92 11.32 -2.07 8.17
CA GLY A 92 12.25 -2.46 7.11
C GLY A 92 11.81 -3.66 6.29
N THR A 93 11.14 -4.64 6.91
CA THR A 93 10.59 -5.82 6.21
C THR A 93 9.55 -5.41 5.17
N VAL A 94 8.61 -4.50 5.52
CA VAL A 94 7.60 -4.05 4.56
C VAL A 94 8.24 -3.23 3.45
N LEU A 95 9.26 -2.42 3.71
CA LEU A 95 9.99 -1.69 2.67
C LEU A 95 10.68 -2.65 1.70
N SER A 96 11.38 -3.67 2.21
CA SER A 96 12.01 -4.71 1.39
C SER A 96 11.00 -5.45 0.50
N PHE A 97 9.82 -5.73 1.05
CA PHE A 97 8.71 -6.33 0.32
C PHE A 97 8.21 -5.40 -0.80
N LEU A 98 7.96 -4.12 -0.49
CA LEU A 98 7.41 -3.15 -1.43
C LEU A 98 8.39 -2.81 -2.54
N ASP A 99 9.68 -2.61 -2.23
CA ASP A 99 10.72 -2.37 -3.24
C ASP A 99 10.72 -3.46 -4.31
N ARG A 100 10.63 -4.71 -3.87
CA ARG A 100 10.62 -5.85 -4.79
C ARG A 100 9.27 -6.01 -5.48
N LEU A 101 8.14 -5.89 -4.77
CA LEU A 101 6.81 -6.02 -5.35
C LEU A 101 6.59 -4.98 -6.45
N PHE A 102 6.85 -3.71 -6.15
CA PHE A 102 6.59 -2.62 -7.09
C PHE A 102 7.55 -2.63 -8.28
N TYR A 103 8.77 -3.10 -8.08
CA TYR A 103 9.79 -3.17 -9.14
C TYR A 103 9.63 -4.39 -10.04
N SER A 104 9.24 -5.55 -9.49
CA SER A 104 9.21 -6.82 -10.24
C SER A 104 7.89 -7.13 -10.94
N THR A 105 6.79 -6.41 -10.63
CA THR A 105 5.52 -6.63 -11.32
C THR A 105 5.53 -6.05 -12.73
N PRO A 106 5.23 -6.87 -13.77
CA PRO A 106 5.40 -6.47 -15.17
C PRO A 106 4.26 -5.60 -15.71
N PHE A 107 3.13 -5.54 -15.02
CA PHE A 107 1.94 -4.80 -15.46
C PHE A 107 1.90 -3.37 -14.90
N SER A 108 1.11 -2.52 -15.55
CA SER A 108 0.88 -1.15 -15.10
C SER A 108 0.02 -1.12 -13.84
N LYS A 109 0.45 -0.33 -12.86
CA LYS A 109 -0.32 -0.05 -11.64
C LYS A 109 -1.18 1.20 -11.76
N HIS A 110 -1.17 1.82 -12.95
CA HIS A 110 -1.90 3.04 -13.28
C HIS A 110 -3.38 2.93 -12.92
N MET A 111 -3.88 3.93 -12.20
CA MET A 111 -5.27 4.03 -11.74
C MET A 111 -5.72 2.93 -10.75
N LYS A 112 -4.80 2.11 -10.20
CA LYS A 112 -5.09 1.37 -8.97
C LYS A 112 -4.98 2.34 -7.78
N VAL A 113 -5.92 2.30 -6.85
CA VAL A 113 -5.96 3.26 -5.73
C VAL A 113 -5.02 2.82 -4.62
N GLY A 114 -4.17 3.72 -4.15
CA GLY A 114 -3.26 3.48 -3.03
C GLY A 114 -3.67 4.21 -1.76
N ALA A 115 -3.43 3.59 -0.60
CA ALA A 115 -3.50 4.25 0.70
C ALA A 115 -2.42 3.71 1.63
N SER A 116 -1.82 4.59 2.45
CA SER A 116 -0.92 4.19 3.52
C SER A 116 -1.55 4.43 4.89
N VAL A 117 -1.25 3.54 5.84
CA VAL A 117 -1.73 3.60 7.22
C VAL A 117 -0.54 3.39 8.15
N VAL A 118 -0.36 4.27 9.11
CA VAL A 118 0.78 4.23 10.01
C VAL A 118 0.31 4.14 11.45
N SER A 119 0.90 3.23 12.23
CA SER A 119 0.69 3.16 13.67
C SER A 119 1.93 3.58 14.42
N CYS A 120 1.80 4.47 15.38
CA CYS A 120 2.90 4.86 16.25
C CYS A 120 2.42 5.12 17.69
N ARG A 121 3.37 5.03 18.64
CA ARG A 121 3.07 5.45 20.00
C ARG A 121 2.99 6.96 20.12
N ARG A 122 3.89 7.70 19.42
CA ARG A 122 4.04 9.15 19.61
C ARG A 122 4.49 9.92 18.37
N GLY A 123 5.61 9.60 17.74
CA GLY A 123 6.21 10.39 16.66
C GLY A 123 6.82 9.55 15.55
N GLY A 124 7.19 10.20 14.43
CA GLY A 124 7.74 9.58 13.23
C GLY A 124 6.68 9.08 12.23
N ASN A 125 5.41 9.29 12.53
CA ASN A 125 4.27 8.88 11.71
C ASN A 125 4.21 9.60 10.37
N THR A 126 4.35 10.92 10.32
CA THR A 126 4.31 11.68 9.06
C THR A 126 5.45 11.30 8.11
N ALA A 127 6.68 11.16 8.64
CA ALA A 127 7.81 10.70 7.84
C ALA A 127 7.57 9.29 7.26
N SER A 128 7.03 8.37 8.06
CA SER A 128 6.68 7.02 7.61
C SER A 128 5.55 7.02 6.58
N PHE A 129 4.53 7.86 6.78
CA PHE A 129 3.43 8.07 5.85
C PHE A 129 3.92 8.54 4.49
N ASP A 130 4.83 9.52 4.46
CA ASP A 130 5.41 10.05 3.22
C ASP A 130 6.23 8.99 2.46
N VAL A 131 6.99 8.17 3.19
CA VAL A 131 7.77 7.08 2.56
C VAL A 131 6.85 6.09 1.85
N LEU A 132 5.76 5.64 2.50
CA LEU A 132 4.83 4.68 1.90
C LEU A 132 4.08 5.26 0.70
N ASN A 133 3.69 6.53 0.73
CA ASN A 133 2.97 7.18 -0.37
C ASN A 133 3.82 7.33 -1.64
N LYS A 134 5.15 7.30 -1.55
CA LYS A 134 6.04 7.37 -2.72
C LYS A 134 5.90 6.19 -3.66
N TYR A 135 5.55 5.00 -3.15
CA TYR A 135 5.29 3.83 -3.99
C TYR A 135 4.11 4.07 -4.93
N PHE A 136 3.08 4.77 -4.45
CA PHE A 136 1.88 5.07 -5.25
C PHE A 136 2.16 6.16 -6.27
N THR A 137 2.76 7.26 -5.83
CA THR A 137 2.97 8.44 -6.69
C THR A 137 3.92 8.15 -7.86
N ILE A 138 5.00 7.38 -7.65
CA ILE A 138 5.89 6.97 -8.76
C ILE A 138 5.22 5.98 -9.72
N SER A 139 4.20 5.27 -9.26
CA SER A 139 3.48 4.25 -10.03
C SER A 139 2.22 4.78 -10.73
N ASN A 140 2.02 6.10 -10.72
CA ASN A 140 0.84 6.77 -11.29
C ASN A 140 -0.48 6.22 -10.71
N MET A 141 -0.47 5.95 -9.40
CA MET A 141 -1.63 5.49 -8.65
C MET A 141 -2.26 6.67 -7.90
N PRO A 142 -3.58 6.89 -8.00
CA PRO A 142 -4.29 7.84 -7.15
C PRO A 142 -4.12 7.48 -5.67
N VAL A 143 -3.83 8.48 -4.83
CA VAL A 143 -3.68 8.29 -3.39
C VAL A 143 -4.95 8.73 -2.68
N ALA A 144 -5.58 7.81 -1.94
CA ALA A 144 -6.75 8.13 -1.15
C ALA A 144 -6.35 8.91 0.12
N SER A 145 -7.15 9.92 0.44
CA SER A 145 -7.01 10.73 1.66
C SER A 145 -8.24 10.58 2.56
N ALA A 146 -8.08 10.91 3.83
CA ALA A 146 -9.13 10.94 4.82
C ALA A 146 -9.29 12.34 5.42
N THR A 147 -9.91 12.43 6.60
CA THR A 147 -10.13 13.70 7.33
C THR A 147 -8.88 14.19 8.05
N TYR A 148 -7.86 13.36 8.15
CA TYR A 148 -6.53 13.67 8.67
C TYR A 148 -5.49 12.75 7.99
N TRP A 149 -4.19 12.88 8.31
CA TRP A 149 -3.18 11.91 7.88
C TRP A 149 -3.50 10.53 8.44
N ASN A 150 -3.37 9.49 7.63
CA ASN A 150 -3.86 8.16 7.92
C ASN A 150 -3.00 7.46 8.98
N MET A 151 -3.27 7.74 10.23
CA MET A 151 -2.50 7.22 11.35
C MET A 151 -3.39 6.87 12.54
N VAL A 152 -2.89 5.95 13.38
CA VAL A 152 -3.45 5.62 14.68
C VAL A 152 -2.34 5.68 15.74
N HIS A 153 -2.73 5.99 16.98
CA HIS A 153 -1.81 6.11 18.10
C HIS A 153 -2.10 5.05 19.16
N GLY A 154 -1.05 4.40 19.65
CA GLY A 154 -1.12 3.42 20.71
C GLY A 154 0.16 2.64 20.87
N PHE A 155 0.36 2.04 22.04
CA PHE A 155 1.43 1.09 22.32
C PHE A 155 0.95 -0.36 22.16
N SER A 156 -0.36 -0.57 22.29
CA SER A 156 -1.04 -1.86 22.12
C SER A 156 -2.31 -1.73 21.28
N ALA A 157 -2.90 -2.85 20.90
CA ALA A 157 -4.18 -2.88 20.20
C ALA A 157 -5.31 -2.22 21.01
N GLU A 158 -5.30 -2.43 22.33
CA GLU A 158 -6.26 -1.86 23.27
C GLU A 158 -6.15 -0.33 23.37
N ASP A 159 -4.94 0.23 23.18
CA ASP A 159 -4.75 1.68 23.12
C ASP A 159 -5.30 2.24 21.82
N VAL A 160 -5.04 1.58 20.69
CA VAL A 160 -5.60 1.98 19.38
C VAL A 160 -7.12 1.92 19.39
N ALA A 161 -7.71 0.93 20.08
CA ALA A 161 -9.17 0.86 20.25
C ALA A 161 -9.77 2.08 20.98
N LYS A 162 -8.96 2.85 21.72
CA LYS A 162 -9.35 4.10 22.39
C LYS A 162 -9.05 5.34 21.57
N ASP A 163 -8.27 5.22 20.49
CA ASP A 163 -7.97 6.32 19.57
C ASP A 163 -9.14 6.55 18.61
N LEU A 164 -10.17 7.23 19.12
CA LEU A 164 -11.42 7.45 18.39
C LEU A 164 -11.21 8.27 17.12
N GLU A 165 -10.28 9.24 17.12
CA GLU A 165 -9.94 10.05 15.95
C GLU A 165 -9.22 9.21 14.88
N GLY A 166 -8.23 8.40 15.30
CA GLY A 166 -7.52 7.49 14.40
C GLY A 166 -8.45 6.47 13.76
N LEU A 167 -9.32 5.82 14.54
CA LEU A 167 -10.32 4.87 14.02
C LEU A 167 -11.35 5.53 13.11
N GLN A 168 -11.78 6.75 13.42
CA GLN A 168 -12.66 7.53 12.54
C GLN A 168 -11.95 7.84 11.21
N THR A 169 -10.67 8.21 11.28
CA THR A 169 -9.84 8.45 10.07
C THR A 169 -9.75 7.18 9.23
N MET A 170 -9.57 5.99 9.83
CA MET A 170 -9.57 4.70 9.12
C MET A 170 -10.90 4.42 8.40
N ARG A 171 -12.02 4.65 9.05
CA ARG A 171 -13.36 4.48 8.43
C ARG A 171 -13.57 5.45 7.28
N ASN A 172 -13.22 6.73 7.46
CA ASN A 172 -13.34 7.73 6.40
C ASN A 172 -12.43 7.44 5.22
N LEU A 173 -11.20 6.99 5.48
CA LEU A 173 -10.27 6.54 4.44
C LEU A 173 -10.86 5.37 3.63
N ALA A 174 -11.41 4.37 4.30
CA ALA A 174 -12.01 3.21 3.65
C ALA A 174 -13.20 3.62 2.76
N ARG A 175 -14.07 4.53 3.22
CA ARG A 175 -15.19 5.06 2.41
C ARG A 175 -14.70 5.86 1.20
N THR A 176 -13.72 6.75 1.40
CA THR A 176 -13.11 7.51 0.30
C THR A 176 -12.51 6.57 -0.74
N MET A 177 -11.74 5.57 -0.30
CA MET A 177 -11.10 4.61 -1.18
C MET A 177 -12.13 3.76 -1.93
N SER A 178 -13.20 3.31 -1.25
CA SER A 178 -14.32 2.59 -1.87
C SER A 178 -15.03 3.41 -2.95
N PHE A 179 -15.25 4.70 -2.69
CA PHE A 179 -15.81 5.62 -3.68
C PHE A 179 -14.87 5.77 -4.88
N MET A 180 -13.56 5.99 -4.63
CA MET A 180 -12.58 6.19 -5.70
C MET A 180 -12.49 4.99 -6.63
N ILE A 181 -12.41 3.76 -6.12
CA ILE A 181 -12.29 2.56 -6.99
C ILE A 181 -13.54 2.36 -7.83
N LYS A 182 -14.74 2.60 -7.27
CA LYS A 182 -16.01 2.54 -8.03
C LYS A 182 -16.07 3.62 -9.11
N ALA A 183 -15.76 4.87 -8.74
CA ALA A 183 -15.74 5.99 -9.69
C ALA A 183 -14.70 5.82 -10.80
N ILE A 184 -13.52 5.24 -10.49
CA ILE A 184 -12.49 4.93 -11.48
C ILE A 184 -12.96 3.81 -12.41
N ALA A 185 -13.64 2.78 -11.90
CA ALA A 185 -14.21 1.70 -12.71
C ALA A 185 -15.26 2.26 -13.70
N ASP A 186 -16.22 3.03 -13.20
CA ASP A 186 -17.25 3.70 -14.01
C ASP A 186 -16.62 4.68 -15.02
N GLY A 187 -15.59 5.43 -14.58
CA GLY A 187 -14.85 6.34 -15.45
C GLY A 187 -14.12 5.64 -16.59
N LYS A 188 -13.47 4.50 -16.29
CA LYS A 188 -12.81 3.67 -17.31
C LYS A 188 -13.81 3.10 -18.32
N GLU A 189 -14.97 2.64 -17.85
CA GLU A 189 -16.03 2.13 -18.73
C GLU A 189 -16.55 3.24 -19.66
N LYS A 190 -16.77 4.44 -19.15
CA LYS A 190 -17.38 5.54 -19.91
C LYS A 190 -16.40 6.31 -20.79
N TYR A 191 -15.17 6.52 -20.34
CA TYR A 191 -14.20 7.42 -20.98
C TYR A 191 -12.91 6.72 -21.42
N GLY A 192 -12.72 5.45 -21.10
CA GLY A 192 -11.45 4.77 -21.24
C GLY A 192 -10.46 5.13 -20.12
N SER A 193 -9.34 4.42 -20.06
CA SER A 193 -8.24 4.79 -19.15
C SER A 193 -7.50 6.02 -19.68
N PRO A 194 -7.02 6.92 -18.80
CA PRO A 194 -6.16 8.01 -19.24
C PRO A 194 -4.96 7.49 -20.03
N GLU A 195 -4.64 8.15 -21.13
CA GLU A 195 -3.47 7.81 -21.92
C GLU A 195 -2.19 8.14 -21.15
N ILE A 196 -1.21 7.26 -21.27
CA ILE A 196 0.14 7.47 -20.69
C ILE A 196 1.11 7.58 -21.86
N GLU A 197 1.74 8.73 -21.99
CA GLU A 197 2.81 8.92 -22.96
C GLU A 197 3.99 7.98 -22.72
N GLN A 198 4.75 7.69 -23.76
CA GLN A 198 6.01 6.95 -23.62
C GLN A 198 6.95 7.69 -22.68
N LYS A 199 7.47 6.97 -21.69
CA LYS A 199 8.35 7.53 -20.67
C LYS A 199 9.70 7.89 -21.26
N TYR A 200 10.10 9.16 -21.10
CA TYR A 200 11.48 9.59 -21.30
C TYR A 200 12.29 9.33 -20.03
N PHE A 201 13.52 8.88 -20.20
CA PHE A 201 14.46 8.69 -19.11
C PHE A 201 15.52 9.78 -19.15
N THR A 202 15.59 10.57 -18.10
CA THR A 202 16.68 11.52 -17.93
C THR A 202 17.95 10.73 -17.64
N SER A 203 18.91 10.81 -18.57
CA SER A 203 20.21 10.20 -18.45
C SER A 203 21.25 11.15 -19.03
N PHE A 204 22.33 11.39 -18.31
CA PHE A 204 23.38 12.32 -18.70
C PHE A 204 24.75 11.64 -18.76
N PRO A 205 24.91 10.55 -19.53
CA PRO A 205 26.20 9.85 -19.60
C PRO A 205 27.30 10.72 -20.24
N ASP A 206 26.89 11.72 -21.03
CA ASP A 206 27.75 12.69 -21.72
C ASP A 206 27.58 14.13 -21.19
N GLY A 207 26.87 14.31 -20.08
CA GLY A 207 26.58 15.62 -19.50
C GLY A 207 25.47 16.42 -20.21
N LYS A 208 24.66 15.75 -21.06
CA LYS A 208 23.52 16.35 -21.76
C LYS A 208 22.22 15.81 -21.25
#